data_e9922ab57f132c6244b46f410dd8674f
#
_entry.id   e9922ab57f132c6244b46f410dd8674f
#
_cell.length_a   1.000
_cell.length_b   1.000
_cell.length_c   1.000
_cell.angle_alpha   90.00
_cell.angle_beta   90.00
_cell.angle_gamma   90.00
#
_symmetry.space_group_name_H-M   'P 1'
#
loop_
_entity.id
_entity.type
_entity.pdbx_description
1 polymer ?
#
loop_
_entity_poly.entity_id
_entity_poly.type
_entity_poly.pdbx_seq_one_letter_code
_entity_poly.pdbx_strand_id
1 'polypeptide(L)'
;MRDRKEKGNIMNTPPSPPQPGVKKHFTSSILLWVRTDQPRQAGMGHWKGPHSGIISATPGLEEYRQIHLAADNPGRWPAIDGLETTVPVDRKIDGVAEVTFKSVLSPLQGRKQTRLAFADEINVFRRTLLYAGLPHSSRWYDVAAPGETVGARSLIYLRRKAGIRAGELRKFVRKQLVPTLVGTGVLNELRTQTFLPWNKTLWNTPNVAHDNPHDQHFHASLILGYTDTAAREAFFANSVIEELSNQLTPLTSAIHAYDVTATLTYVKNGDILPHYEE
;
A
#
# COMPACT_ATOMS: atom_id res chain seq x y z
N MET A 1 12.00 19.59 65.74
CA MET A 1 12.26 19.76 64.30
C MET A 1 11.65 18.58 63.61
N ARG A 2 10.49 18.77 62.95
CA ARG A 2 9.76 17.66 62.26
C ARG A 2 9.90 17.90 60.78
N ASP A 3 10.61 16.99 60.08
CA ASP A 3 10.74 16.97 58.64
C ASP A 3 9.38 16.68 57.98
N ARG A 4 8.91 17.62 57.18
CA ARG A 4 7.78 17.46 56.27
C ARG A 4 8.31 16.82 54.99
N LYS A 5 8.03 15.53 54.77
CA LYS A 5 8.21 14.90 53.49
C LYS A 5 7.18 15.46 52.51
N GLU A 6 7.62 16.19 51.49
CA GLU A 6 6.83 16.56 50.34
C GLU A 6 6.41 15.27 49.57
N LYS A 7 5.11 15.04 49.49
CA LYS A 7 4.54 14.03 48.58
C LYS A 7 4.62 14.55 47.15
N GLY A 8 5.50 13.99 46.37
CA GLY A 8 5.57 14.25 44.94
C GLY A 8 4.23 13.99 44.26
N ASN A 9 3.76 14.99 43.51
CA ASN A 9 2.54 14.96 42.74
C ASN A 9 2.78 14.01 41.53
N ILE A 10 2.24 12.80 41.59
CA ILE A 10 2.24 11.86 40.46
C ILE A 10 1.31 12.47 39.42
N MET A 11 1.87 13.11 38.39
CA MET A 11 1.11 13.48 37.21
C MET A 11 0.50 12.21 36.58
N ASN A 12 -0.83 12.09 36.68
CA ASN A 12 -1.58 11.07 35.96
C ASN A 12 -1.45 11.35 34.47
N THR A 13 -0.53 10.66 33.80
CA THR A 13 -0.48 10.62 32.32
C THR A 13 -1.80 10.02 31.87
N PRO A 14 -2.56 10.69 30.98
CA PRO A 14 -3.80 10.12 30.46
C PRO A 14 -3.50 8.76 29.81
N PRO A 15 -4.40 7.78 29.94
CA PRO A 15 -4.21 6.48 29.34
C PRO A 15 -4.05 6.63 27.83
N SER A 16 -3.03 5.97 27.27
CA SER A 16 -2.82 5.94 25.83
C SER A 16 -4.09 5.41 25.15
N PRO A 17 -4.52 5.99 24.03
CA PRO A 17 -5.71 5.54 23.32
C PRO A 17 -5.57 4.05 22.98
N PRO A 18 -6.67 3.28 23.02
CA PRO A 18 -6.63 1.87 22.71
C PRO A 18 -6.07 1.66 21.31
N GLN A 19 -5.11 0.73 21.19
CA GLN A 19 -4.53 0.38 19.89
C GLN A 19 -5.59 -0.37 19.08
N PRO A 20 -5.78 -0.04 17.78
CA PRO A 20 -6.74 -0.75 16.95
C PRO A 20 -6.37 -2.24 16.82
N GLY A 21 -7.38 -3.07 16.65
CA GLY A 21 -7.18 -4.47 16.25
C GLY A 21 -6.30 -4.55 15.00
N VAL A 22 -5.44 -5.57 14.90
CA VAL A 22 -4.57 -5.74 13.74
C VAL A 22 -4.57 -7.19 13.27
N LYS A 23 -4.94 -7.38 12.00
CA LYS A 23 -4.76 -8.66 11.30
C LYS A 23 -3.45 -8.62 10.52
N LYS A 24 -2.72 -9.74 10.53
CA LYS A 24 -1.40 -9.86 9.88
C LYS A 24 -1.52 -10.82 8.71
N HIS A 25 -1.05 -10.39 7.54
CA HIS A 25 -1.20 -11.12 6.29
C HIS A 25 0.13 -11.31 5.57
N PHE A 26 0.12 -12.22 4.58
CA PHE A 26 1.20 -12.44 3.64
C PHE A 26 0.75 -11.93 2.27
N THR A 27 1.15 -10.70 1.93
CA THR A 27 0.71 -10.01 0.72
C THR A 27 1.89 -9.65 -0.17
N SER A 28 1.70 -9.73 -1.48
CA SER A 28 2.59 -9.16 -2.49
C SER A 28 1.83 -8.09 -3.28
N SER A 29 2.54 -7.05 -3.71
CA SER A 29 2.00 -5.97 -4.54
C SER A 29 2.72 -5.97 -5.88
N ILE A 30 1.95 -6.03 -6.98
CA ILE A 30 2.46 -5.94 -8.34
C ILE A 30 2.04 -4.58 -8.90
N LEU A 31 3.02 -3.70 -9.09
CA LEU A 31 2.83 -2.39 -9.69
C LEU A 31 2.77 -2.55 -11.21
N LEU A 32 1.83 -1.88 -11.85
CA LEU A 32 1.46 -2.10 -13.24
C LEU A 32 1.45 -0.79 -14.02
N TRP A 33 2.05 -0.82 -15.23
CA TRP A 33 1.98 0.24 -16.23
C TRP A 33 1.37 -0.34 -17.50
N VAL A 34 0.21 0.15 -17.89
CA VAL A 34 -0.45 -0.30 -19.13
C VAL A 34 0.34 0.12 -20.37
N ARG A 35 0.11 -0.57 -21.48
CA ARG A 35 0.71 -0.26 -22.77
C ARG A 35 0.30 1.14 -23.24
N THR A 36 1.19 1.82 -23.95
CA THR A 36 0.99 3.18 -24.47
C THR A 36 0.68 3.20 -25.97
N ASP A 37 0.78 2.07 -26.64
CA ASP A 37 0.41 1.89 -28.05
C ASP A 37 -1.10 1.61 -28.26
N GLN A 38 -1.86 1.66 -27.18
CA GLN A 38 -3.32 1.57 -27.16
C GLN A 38 -3.88 2.57 -26.14
N PRO A 39 -5.17 2.94 -26.22
CA PRO A 39 -5.79 3.80 -25.23
C PRO A 39 -5.68 3.18 -23.83
N ARG A 40 -5.30 3.97 -22.81
CA ARG A 40 -5.18 3.53 -21.42
C ARG A 40 -6.42 2.77 -20.94
N GLN A 41 -7.61 3.27 -21.31
CA GLN A 41 -8.88 2.65 -20.92
C GLN A 41 -9.02 1.20 -21.43
N ALA A 42 -8.50 0.89 -22.62
CA ALA A 42 -8.51 -0.48 -23.14
C ALA A 42 -7.66 -1.41 -22.28
N GLY A 43 -6.44 -1.00 -21.92
CA GLY A 43 -5.57 -1.77 -21.03
C GLY A 43 -6.18 -1.95 -19.64
N MET A 44 -6.72 -0.88 -19.04
CA MET A 44 -7.40 -0.95 -17.75
C MET A 44 -8.65 -1.83 -17.78
N GLY A 45 -9.42 -1.81 -18.88
CA GLY A 45 -10.58 -2.67 -19.10
C GLY A 45 -10.20 -4.14 -19.22
N HIS A 46 -9.13 -4.46 -19.93
CA HIS A 46 -8.61 -5.82 -20.03
C HIS A 46 -8.12 -6.33 -18.67
N TRP A 47 -7.38 -5.51 -17.92
CA TRP A 47 -6.93 -5.85 -16.58
C TRP A 47 -8.09 -6.09 -15.61
N LYS A 48 -9.10 -5.22 -15.65
CA LYS A 48 -10.33 -5.35 -14.85
C LYS A 48 -11.13 -6.62 -15.18
N GLY A 49 -11.17 -7.00 -16.45
CA GLY A 49 -11.95 -8.11 -16.99
C GLY A 49 -11.14 -9.41 -17.15
N PRO A 50 -10.70 -9.77 -18.37
CA PRO A 50 -10.10 -11.08 -18.65
C PRO A 50 -8.92 -11.43 -17.74
N HIS A 51 -7.99 -10.49 -17.50
CA HIS A 51 -6.80 -10.74 -16.71
C HIS A 51 -7.13 -11.03 -15.23
N SER A 52 -8.14 -10.35 -14.67
CA SER A 52 -8.54 -10.58 -13.28
C SER A 52 -9.01 -12.01 -13.02
N GLY A 53 -9.69 -12.63 -13.99
CA GLY A 53 -10.12 -14.02 -13.91
C GLY A 53 -8.96 -15.02 -13.81
N ILE A 54 -7.86 -14.73 -14.55
CA ILE A 54 -6.65 -15.56 -14.49
C ILE A 54 -6.05 -15.51 -13.07
N ILE A 55 -5.90 -14.33 -12.50
CA ILE A 55 -5.31 -14.17 -11.17
C ILE A 55 -6.24 -14.73 -10.07
N SER A 56 -7.54 -14.48 -10.17
CA SER A 56 -8.54 -14.96 -9.20
C SER A 56 -8.56 -16.48 -9.06
N ALA A 57 -8.27 -17.20 -10.16
CA ALA A 57 -8.18 -18.66 -10.15
C ALA A 57 -6.88 -19.21 -9.54
N THR A 58 -6.00 -18.35 -8.99
CA THR A 58 -4.76 -18.79 -8.32
C THR A 58 -5.10 -19.51 -7.02
N PRO A 59 -4.67 -20.77 -6.84
CA PRO A 59 -4.91 -21.51 -5.60
C PRO A 59 -4.24 -20.82 -4.38
N GLY A 60 -4.93 -20.89 -3.25
CA GLY A 60 -4.37 -20.41 -1.98
C GLY A 60 -4.37 -18.90 -1.79
N LEU A 61 -5.11 -18.15 -2.61
CA LEU A 61 -5.41 -16.74 -2.34
C LEU A 61 -6.37 -16.63 -1.15
N GLU A 62 -6.12 -15.66 -0.29
CA GLU A 62 -7.02 -15.17 0.75
C GLU A 62 -7.80 -13.97 0.22
N GLU A 63 -7.07 -13.01 -0.40
CA GLU A 63 -7.65 -11.84 -1.04
C GLU A 63 -6.90 -11.52 -2.33
N TYR A 64 -7.65 -11.09 -3.36
CA TYR A 64 -7.11 -10.45 -4.55
C TYR A 64 -7.86 -9.16 -4.80
N ARG A 65 -7.11 -8.05 -4.83
CA ARG A 65 -7.63 -6.72 -5.12
C ARG A 65 -6.86 -6.07 -6.28
N GLN A 66 -7.58 -5.35 -7.11
CA GLN A 66 -7.01 -4.38 -8.03
C GLN A 66 -7.23 -2.97 -7.47
N ILE A 67 -6.16 -2.20 -7.37
CA ILE A 67 -6.19 -0.79 -6.96
C ILE A 67 -5.91 0.02 -8.23
N HIS A 68 -6.94 0.65 -8.77
CA HIS A 68 -6.85 1.49 -9.97
C HIS A 68 -6.46 2.90 -9.56
N LEU A 69 -5.47 3.47 -10.23
CA LEU A 69 -4.95 4.80 -9.93
C LEU A 69 -5.41 5.82 -10.96
N ALA A 70 -5.50 7.09 -10.56
CA ALA A 70 -5.82 8.16 -11.48
C ALA A 70 -4.76 8.27 -12.59
N ALA A 71 -5.18 8.62 -13.80
CA ALA A 71 -4.27 8.78 -14.93
C ALA A 71 -3.29 9.93 -14.71
N ASP A 72 -3.77 11.01 -14.08
CA ASP A 72 -2.93 12.12 -13.64
C ASP A 72 -2.70 12.03 -12.12
N ASN A 73 -1.49 11.61 -11.74
CA ASN A 73 -1.03 11.51 -10.37
C ASN A 73 0.31 12.24 -10.22
N PRO A 74 0.31 13.56 -10.02
CA PRO A 74 1.54 14.33 -9.82
C PRO A 74 2.22 14.02 -8.47
N GLY A 75 1.50 13.39 -7.55
CA GLY A 75 1.83 13.21 -6.15
C GLY A 75 0.95 14.09 -5.27
N ARG A 76 0.31 13.45 -4.29
CA ARG A 76 -0.61 14.16 -3.38
C ARG A 76 0.06 14.65 -2.10
N TRP A 77 1.18 14.04 -1.73
CA TRP A 77 1.91 14.46 -0.54
C TRP A 77 2.48 15.88 -0.75
N PRO A 78 2.32 16.80 0.22
CA PRO A 78 2.86 18.15 0.08
C PRO A 78 4.36 18.16 -0.19
N ALA A 79 4.83 19.17 -0.91
CA ALA A 79 6.25 19.36 -1.18
C ALA A 79 7.05 19.59 0.11
N ILE A 80 8.19 18.92 0.23
CA ILE A 80 9.09 19.00 1.38
C ILE A 80 10.52 19.03 0.89
N ASP A 81 11.31 19.94 1.41
CA ASP A 81 12.71 20.06 1.04
C ASP A 81 13.49 18.77 1.33
N GLY A 82 14.23 18.31 0.33
CA GLY A 82 15.05 17.10 0.43
C GLY A 82 14.28 15.77 0.38
N LEU A 83 12.98 15.80 0.08
CA LEU A 83 12.13 14.62 -0.04
C LEU A 83 11.39 14.64 -1.39
N GLU A 84 11.48 13.56 -2.17
CA GLU A 84 10.76 13.41 -3.43
C GLU A 84 9.28 13.08 -3.13
N THR A 85 8.39 14.06 -3.31
CA THR A 85 6.94 13.91 -3.14
C THR A 85 6.18 13.97 -4.46
N THR A 86 6.78 14.57 -5.49
CA THR A 86 6.26 14.54 -6.86
C THR A 86 6.56 13.19 -7.49
N VAL A 87 5.54 12.56 -8.07
CA VAL A 87 5.70 11.28 -8.78
C VAL A 87 6.32 11.54 -10.16
N PRO A 88 7.54 11.02 -10.45
CA PRO A 88 8.14 11.16 -11.77
C PRO A 88 7.26 10.53 -12.86
N VAL A 89 7.27 11.08 -14.07
CA VAL A 89 6.39 10.66 -15.18
C VAL A 89 6.55 9.18 -15.51
N ASP A 90 7.78 8.66 -15.50
CA ASP A 90 8.09 7.25 -15.75
C ASP A 90 7.69 6.34 -14.58
N ARG A 91 7.35 6.91 -13.43
CA ARG A 91 6.88 6.23 -12.21
C ARG A 91 5.39 6.40 -11.93
N LYS A 92 4.66 7.05 -12.82
CA LYS A 92 3.20 7.11 -12.74
C LYS A 92 2.62 5.72 -12.99
N ILE A 93 2.26 5.03 -11.92
CA ILE A 93 1.71 3.67 -11.93
C ILE A 93 0.24 3.77 -12.35
N ASP A 94 -0.23 2.88 -13.24
CA ASP A 94 -1.64 2.82 -13.64
C ASP A 94 -2.50 2.07 -12.63
N GLY A 95 -1.91 1.10 -11.95
CA GLY A 95 -2.58 0.36 -10.90
C GLY A 95 -1.68 -0.61 -10.15
N VAL A 96 -2.23 -1.23 -9.14
CA VAL A 96 -1.55 -2.22 -8.29
C VAL A 96 -2.45 -3.43 -8.08
N ALA A 97 -1.93 -4.62 -8.40
CA ALA A 97 -2.54 -5.87 -7.99
C ALA A 97 -2.01 -6.26 -6.61
N GLU A 98 -2.87 -6.29 -5.60
CA GLU A 98 -2.57 -6.86 -4.29
C GLU A 98 -3.04 -8.30 -4.25
N VAL A 99 -2.12 -9.22 -3.97
CA VAL A 99 -2.40 -10.66 -3.78
C VAL A 99 -2.02 -11.06 -2.37
N THR A 100 -2.99 -11.45 -1.59
CA THR A 100 -2.84 -11.94 -0.22
C THR A 100 -3.02 -13.44 -0.21
N PHE A 101 -2.08 -14.16 0.39
CA PHE A 101 -2.03 -15.61 0.40
C PHE A 101 -2.43 -16.19 1.76
N LYS A 102 -3.13 -17.32 1.75
CA LYS A 102 -3.50 -18.08 2.95
C LYS A 102 -2.28 -18.63 3.70
N SER A 103 -1.20 -18.93 2.98
CA SER A 103 0.03 -19.50 3.56
C SER A 103 1.28 -19.16 2.74
N VAL A 104 2.44 -19.38 3.32
CA VAL A 104 3.75 -19.20 2.65
C VAL A 104 3.99 -20.19 1.51
N LEU A 105 3.26 -21.30 1.47
CA LEU A 105 3.36 -22.30 0.39
C LEU A 105 2.40 -22.01 -0.77
N SER A 106 1.39 -21.16 -0.56
CA SER A 106 0.38 -20.85 -1.57
C SER A 106 0.96 -20.32 -2.89
N PRO A 107 2.00 -19.47 -2.94
CA PRO A 107 2.60 -19.03 -4.20
C PRO A 107 3.14 -20.19 -5.05
N LEU A 108 3.60 -21.27 -4.44
CA LEU A 108 4.11 -22.44 -5.16
C LEU A 108 3.01 -23.23 -5.86
N GLN A 109 1.78 -23.17 -5.36
CA GLN A 109 0.62 -23.83 -5.94
C GLN A 109 0.11 -23.10 -7.19
N GLY A 110 0.39 -21.80 -7.30
CA GLY A 110 -0.08 -20.92 -8.37
C GLY A 110 0.69 -20.98 -9.69
N ARG A 111 1.66 -21.90 -9.87
CA ARG A 111 2.55 -21.94 -11.07
C ARG A 111 1.81 -21.98 -12.41
N LYS A 112 0.70 -22.69 -12.49
CA LYS A 112 -0.12 -22.76 -13.72
C LYS A 112 -0.70 -21.37 -14.01
N GLN A 113 -1.29 -20.73 -13.03
CA GLN A 113 -1.90 -19.40 -13.18
C GLN A 113 -0.85 -18.33 -13.46
N THR A 114 0.33 -18.41 -12.85
CA THR A 114 1.46 -17.53 -13.18
C THR A 114 1.85 -17.60 -14.65
N ARG A 115 1.88 -18.80 -15.24
CA ARG A 115 2.15 -18.94 -16.70
C ARG A 115 1.06 -18.32 -17.57
N LEU A 116 -0.21 -18.48 -17.19
CA LEU A 116 -1.32 -17.85 -17.88
C LEU A 116 -1.28 -16.33 -17.74
N ALA A 117 -0.97 -15.83 -16.55
CA ALA A 117 -0.79 -14.41 -16.31
C ALA A 117 0.34 -13.83 -17.20
N PHE A 118 1.50 -14.49 -17.26
CA PHE A 118 2.60 -14.07 -18.12
C PHE A 118 2.22 -14.04 -19.60
N ALA A 119 1.47 -15.05 -20.08
CA ALA A 119 1.01 -15.08 -21.47
C ALA A 119 0.04 -13.94 -21.78
N ASP A 120 -0.73 -13.47 -20.81
CA ASP A 120 -1.70 -12.40 -20.97
C ASP A 120 -1.11 -11.00 -20.74
N GLU A 121 -0.17 -10.85 -19.78
CA GLU A 121 0.45 -9.57 -19.41
C GLU A 121 1.07 -8.82 -20.60
N ILE A 122 1.65 -9.52 -21.56
CA ILE A 122 2.24 -8.92 -22.77
C ILE A 122 1.23 -8.11 -23.60
N ASN A 123 -0.05 -8.44 -23.49
CA ASN A 123 -1.13 -7.75 -24.20
C ASN A 123 -1.61 -6.50 -23.46
N VAL A 124 -1.31 -6.39 -22.17
CA VAL A 124 -1.88 -5.37 -21.27
C VAL A 124 -0.84 -4.40 -20.77
N PHE A 125 0.32 -4.93 -20.34
CA PHE A 125 1.29 -4.14 -19.61
C PHE A 125 2.59 -3.94 -20.40
N ARG A 126 3.14 -2.73 -20.32
CA ARG A 126 4.50 -2.42 -20.79
C ARG A 126 5.54 -2.65 -19.70
N ARG A 127 5.14 -2.58 -18.43
CA ARG A 127 6.01 -2.80 -17.25
C ARG A 127 5.22 -3.37 -16.10
N THR A 128 5.83 -4.30 -15.37
CA THR A 128 5.31 -4.81 -14.08
C THR A 128 6.44 -4.95 -13.07
N LEU A 129 6.21 -4.59 -11.80
CA LEU A 129 7.18 -4.71 -10.71
C LEU A 129 6.52 -5.36 -9.50
N LEU A 130 6.94 -6.58 -9.17
CA LEU A 130 6.45 -7.28 -7.99
C LEU A 130 7.29 -6.90 -6.75
N TYR A 131 6.63 -6.41 -5.73
CA TYR A 131 7.17 -6.22 -4.39
C TYR A 131 6.60 -7.28 -3.45
N ALA A 132 7.43 -8.25 -3.09
CA ALA A 132 7.05 -9.32 -2.18
C ALA A 132 7.11 -8.87 -0.73
N GLY A 133 6.13 -9.27 0.07
CA GLY A 133 6.15 -9.14 1.51
C GLY A 133 6.73 -10.39 2.17
N LEU A 134 7.12 -10.28 3.44
CA LEU A 134 7.33 -11.42 4.33
C LEU A 134 5.99 -11.85 4.94
N PRO A 135 5.85 -13.07 5.44
CA PRO A 135 4.75 -13.45 6.29
C PRO A 135 4.57 -12.43 7.42
N HIS A 136 3.34 -12.00 7.65
CA HIS A 136 3.00 -10.98 8.66
C HIS A 136 3.58 -9.57 8.41
N SER A 137 4.09 -9.28 7.21
CA SER A 137 4.59 -7.95 6.85
C SER A 137 3.48 -7.00 6.41
N SER A 138 2.38 -7.52 5.89
CA SER A 138 1.15 -6.77 5.65
C SER A 138 0.28 -6.75 6.91
N ARG A 139 -0.32 -5.60 7.20
CA ARG A 139 -1.13 -5.38 8.40
C ARG A 139 -2.35 -4.58 8.04
N TRP A 140 -3.51 -5.11 8.39
CA TRP A 140 -4.80 -4.44 8.26
C TRP A 140 -5.27 -4.05 9.65
N TYR A 141 -5.56 -2.78 9.83
CA TYR A 141 -5.93 -2.19 11.11
C TYR A 141 -7.44 -1.99 11.16
N ASP A 142 -8.02 -2.34 12.28
CA ASP A 142 -9.44 -2.16 12.56
C ASP A 142 -9.67 -0.71 13.03
N VAL A 143 -9.87 0.20 12.08
CA VAL A 143 -9.99 1.65 12.31
C VAL A 143 -11.38 2.18 12.01
N ALA A 144 -12.18 1.48 11.20
CA ALA A 144 -13.54 1.91 10.87
C ALA A 144 -14.50 1.69 12.05
N ALA A 145 -15.38 2.64 12.31
CA ALA A 145 -16.49 2.42 13.18
C ALA A 145 -17.55 1.48 12.53
N PRO A 146 -18.37 0.77 13.30
CA PRO A 146 -19.40 -0.10 12.74
C PRO A 146 -20.34 0.66 11.79
N GLY A 147 -20.47 0.15 10.55
CA GLY A 147 -21.32 0.74 9.52
C GLY A 147 -20.68 1.82 8.67
N GLU A 148 -19.46 2.23 8.97
CA GLU A 148 -18.72 3.16 8.11
C GLU A 148 -18.22 2.49 6.84
N THR A 149 -18.28 3.24 5.73
CA THR A 149 -17.82 2.81 4.42
C THR A 149 -16.62 3.64 3.96
N VAL A 150 -15.90 3.15 2.97
CA VAL A 150 -14.76 3.84 2.37
C VAL A 150 -15.17 4.39 1.01
N GLY A 151 -15.35 5.73 0.92
CA GLY A 151 -15.72 6.42 -0.32
C GLY A 151 -14.53 6.99 -1.10
N ALA A 152 -13.36 7.15 -0.47
CA ALA A 152 -12.13 7.59 -1.13
C ALA A 152 -10.91 6.89 -0.55
N ARG A 153 -9.86 6.72 -1.37
CA ARG A 153 -8.59 6.08 -0.93
C ARG A 153 -7.39 6.83 -1.47
N SER A 154 -6.28 6.71 -0.74
CA SER A 154 -4.93 7.04 -1.22
C SER A 154 -4.01 5.85 -1.03
N LEU A 155 -3.15 5.61 -2.02
CA LEU A 155 -2.08 4.62 -1.96
C LEU A 155 -0.75 5.37 -1.84
N ILE A 156 0.04 5.07 -0.82
CA ILE A 156 1.30 5.75 -0.54
C ILE A 156 2.43 4.74 -0.59
N TYR A 157 3.48 5.04 -1.35
CA TYR A 157 4.73 4.29 -1.35
C TYR A 157 5.84 5.09 -0.68
N LEU A 158 6.63 4.40 0.15
CA LEU A 158 7.78 4.97 0.84
C LEU A 158 9.07 4.37 0.29
N ARG A 159 9.99 5.25 -0.09
CA ARG A 159 11.38 4.88 -0.43
C ARG A 159 12.27 5.19 0.75
N ARG A 160 12.95 4.19 1.26
CA ARG A 160 13.88 4.34 2.39
C ARG A 160 15.14 5.09 1.97
N LYS A 161 15.60 6.01 2.79
CA LYS A 161 16.85 6.75 2.59
C LYS A 161 18.06 5.83 2.65
N ALA A 162 19.08 6.12 1.84
CA ALA A 162 20.35 5.39 1.89
C ALA A 162 20.95 5.46 3.30
N GLY A 163 21.55 4.37 3.76
CA GLY A 163 22.12 4.24 5.12
C GLY A 163 21.12 3.85 6.21
N ILE A 164 19.82 4.08 6.04
CA ILE A 164 18.80 3.66 7.02
C ILE A 164 18.58 2.13 6.88
N ARG A 165 18.55 1.41 7.99
CA ARG A 165 18.29 -0.04 7.99
C ARG A 165 16.81 -0.32 7.75
N ALA A 166 16.50 -1.40 7.02
CA ALA A 166 15.11 -1.82 6.76
C ALA A 166 14.30 -2.03 8.06
N GLY A 167 14.94 -2.48 9.12
CA GLY A 167 14.33 -2.65 10.44
C GLY A 167 13.90 -1.34 11.09
N GLU A 168 14.64 -0.26 10.85
CA GLU A 168 14.32 1.07 11.38
C GLU A 168 13.05 1.62 10.72
N LEU A 169 12.97 1.60 9.39
CA LEU A 169 11.76 2.00 8.67
C LEU A 169 10.54 1.16 9.10
N ARG A 170 10.70 -0.16 9.20
CA ARG A 170 9.63 -1.05 9.67
C ARG A 170 9.18 -0.74 11.09
N LYS A 171 10.12 -0.46 12.00
CA LYS A 171 9.81 -0.07 13.38
C LYS A 171 9.07 1.25 13.41
N PHE A 172 9.54 2.24 12.63
CA PHE A 172 8.91 3.55 12.53
C PHE A 172 7.47 3.43 12.03
N VAL A 173 7.23 2.75 10.89
CA VAL A 173 5.88 2.56 10.34
C VAL A 173 4.93 1.98 11.39
N ARG A 174 5.37 0.99 12.15
CA ARG A 174 4.53 0.28 13.13
C ARG A 174 4.33 1.01 14.44
N LYS A 175 5.34 1.75 14.91
CA LYS A 175 5.39 2.28 16.28
C LYS A 175 5.18 3.79 16.37
N GLN A 176 5.25 4.48 15.24
CA GLN A 176 5.07 5.93 15.16
C GLN A 176 4.04 6.30 14.08
N LEU A 177 4.30 6.00 12.81
CA LEU A 177 3.43 6.40 11.71
C LEU A 177 1.99 5.88 11.87
N VAL A 178 1.80 4.58 12.13
CA VAL A 178 0.45 4.01 12.32
C VAL A 178 -0.27 4.61 13.53
N PRO A 179 0.32 4.71 14.74
CA PRO A 179 -0.35 5.36 15.86
C PRO A 179 -0.75 6.81 15.58
N THR A 180 0.10 7.60 14.90
CA THR A 180 -0.25 8.97 14.51
C THR A 180 -1.43 8.99 13.54
N LEU A 181 -1.41 8.13 12.49
CA LEU A 181 -2.50 8.01 11.54
C LEU A 181 -3.82 7.59 12.21
N VAL A 182 -3.78 6.61 13.09
CA VAL A 182 -4.96 6.17 13.86
C VAL A 182 -5.47 7.29 14.77
N GLY A 183 -4.56 8.02 15.40
CA GLY A 183 -4.89 9.16 16.28
C GLY A 183 -5.63 10.30 15.59
N THR A 184 -5.60 10.38 14.26
CA THR A 184 -6.38 11.39 13.51
C THR A 184 -7.89 11.13 13.58
N GLY A 185 -8.32 9.88 13.77
CA GLY A 185 -9.73 9.50 13.82
C GLY A 185 -10.52 9.66 12.51
N VAL A 186 -9.82 9.92 11.37
CA VAL A 186 -10.48 10.20 10.07
C VAL A 186 -10.39 9.04 9.08
N LEU A 187 -9.73 7.96 9.45
CA LEU A 187 -9.50 6.82 8.54
C LEU A 187 -10.51 5.72 8.75
N ASN A 188 -11.15 5.28 7.68
CA ASN A 188 -12.06 4.13 7.63
C ASN A 188 -11.36 2.88 7.06
N GLU A 189 -10.17 3.00 6.49
CA GLU A 189 -9.29 1.90 6.12
C GLU A 189 -7.85 2.29 6.39
N LEU A 190 -7.09 1.39 7.02
CA LEU A 190 -5.65 1.52 7.16
C LEU A 190 -5.00 0.16 6.93
N ARG A 191 -4.24 0.07 5.85
CA ARG A 191 -3.40 -1.10 5.57
C ARG A 191 -1.96 -0.64 5.40
N THR A 192 -1.01 -1.41 5.89
CA THR A 192 0.42 -1.19 5.68
C THR A 192 1.08 -2.46 5.20
N GLN A 193 2.06 -2.31 4.32
CA GLN A 193 2.90 -3.41 3.89
C GLN A 193 4.36 -2.97 3.92
N THR A 194 5.25 -3.87 4.34
CA THR A 194 6.70 -3.66 4.24
C THR A 194 7.29 -4.74 3.35
N PHE A 195 8.15 -4.32 2.42
CA PHE A 195 8.65 -5.17 1.34
C PHE A 195 9.98 -5.82 1.69
N LEU A 196 10.21 -6.99 1.08
CA LEU A 196 11.55 -7.55 0.88
C LEU A 196 12.36 -6.64 -0.07
N PRO A 197 13.69 -6.73 -0.09
CA PRO A 197 14.48 -6.15 -1.16
C PRO A 197 13.94 -6.61 -2.51
N TRP A 198 13.71 -5.66 -3.41
CA TRP A 198 13.14 -5.98 -4.72
C TRP A 198 14.06 -6.91 -5.51
N ASN A 199 13.46 -7.90 -6.18
CA ASN A 199 14.17 -8.88 -7.01
C ASN A 199 13.31 -9.22 -8.24
N LYS A 200 13.82 -8.90 -9.43
CA LYS A 200 13.11 -9.11 -10.69
C LYS A 200 12.79 -10.58 -10.98
N THR A 201 13.55 -11.53 -10.41
CA THR A 201 13.33 -12.97 -10.66
C THR A 201 12.03 -13.50 -10.06
N LEU A 202 11.45 -12.78 -9.10
CA LEU A 202 10.16 -13.15 -8.48
C LEU A 202 8.98 -12.96 -9.42
N TRP A 203 9.09 -12.03 -10.40
CA TRP A 203 8.08 -11.79 -11.42
C TRP A 203 8.78 -11.25 -12.67
N ASN A 204 8.96 -12.09 -13.66
CA ASN A 204 9.77 -11.79 -14.84
C ASN A 204 9.06 -12.26 -16.12
N THR A 205 7.95 -11.61 -16.42
CA THR A 205 7.16 -11.87 -17.64
C THR A 205 8.00 -11.58 -18.89
N PRO A 206 8.17 -12.52 -19.81
CA PRO A 206 8.87 -12.29 -21.07
C PRO A 206 8.22 -11.12 -21.83
N ASN A 207 9.03 -10.26 -22.44
CA ASN A 207 8.61 -9.10 -23.25
C ASN A 207 7.83 -8.01 -22.50
N VAL A 208 7.81 -8.05 -21.16
CA VAL A 208 7.35 -6.97 -20.29
C VAL A 208 8.57 -6.39 -19.58
N ALA A 209 8.65 -5.06 -19.44
CA ALA A 209 9.77 -4.43 -18.75
C ALA A 209 9.68 -4.67 -17.24
N HIS A 210 10.84 -4.94 -16.62
CA HIS A 210 11.00 -5.11 -15.17
C HIS A 210 12.18 -4.30 -14.65
N ASP A 211 12.52 -3.19 -15.34
CA ASP A 211 13.59 -2.31 -14.91
C ASP A 211 13.16 -1.51 -13.67
N ASN A 212 13.95 -1.61 -12.64
CA ASN A 212 13.74 -0.92 -11.37
C ASN A 212 15.10 -0.60 -10.75
N PRO A 213 15.71 0.55 -11.05
CA PRO A 213 16.98 0.96 -10.47
C PRO A 213 16.94 0.96 -8.95
N HIS A 214 18.06 0.65 -8.31
CA HIS A 214 18.15 0.48 -6.86
C HIS A 214 17.69 1.70 -6.07
N ASP A 215 18.00 2.89 -6.55
CA ASP A 215 17.61 4.18 -5.97
C ASP A 215 16.10 4.48 -6.12
N GLN A 216 15.38 3.63 -6.85
CA GLN A 216 13.93 3.74 -7.09
C GLN A 216 13.11 2.67 -6.34
N HIS A 217 13.77 1.79 -5.56
CA HIS A 217 13.08 0.72 -4.85
C HIS A 217 12.18 1.26 -3.74
N PHE A 218 10.91 0.87 -3.75
CA PHE A 218 10.02 1.08 -2.63
C PHE A 218 10.28 0.06 -1.51
N HIS A 219 10.00 0.44 -0.27
CA HIS A 219 10.29 -0.37 0.91
C HIS A 219 9.07 -0.59 1.79
N ALA A 220 8.06 0.25 1.64
CA ALA A 220 6.77 0.11 2.30
C ALA A 220 5.67 0.75 1.46
N SER A 221 4.43 0.32 1.69
CA SER A 221 3.23 0.99 1.21
C SER A 221 2.20 1.13 2.32
N LEU A 222 1.32 2.11 2.14
CA LEU A 222 0.13 2.33 2.97
C LEU A 222 -1.08 2.53 2.05
N ILE A 223 -2.22 1.99 2.47
CA ILE A 223 -3.53 2.32 1.92
C ILE A 223 -4.29 3.03 3.02
N LEU A 224 -4.73 4.25 2.73
CA LEU A 224 -5.54 5.07 3.60
C LEU A 224 -6.91 5.21 2.95
N GLY A 225 -7.97 4.81 3.65
CA GLY A 225 -9.35 4.97 3.23
C GLY A 225 -10.05 6.02 4.07
N TYR A 226 -10.89 6.80 3.43
CA TYR A 226 -11.63 7.92 4.00
C TYR A 226 -13.12 7.76 3.70
N THR A 227 -13.98 8.42 4.46
CA THR A 227 -15.43 8.43 4.21
C THR A 227 -15.76 8.87 2.78
N ASP A 228 -15.06 9.92 2.31
CA ASP A 228 -15.27 10.50 0.98
C ASP A 228 -14.03 11.29 0.50
N THR A 229 -14.13 11.89 -0.68
CA THR A 229 -13.07 12.71 -1.26
C THR A 229 -12.80 13.97 -0.44
N ALA A 230 -13.82 14.60 0.14
CA ALA A 230 -13.65 15.82 0.95
C ALA A 230 -12.84 15.52 2.23
N ALA A 231 -13.13 14.40 2.90
CA ALA A 231 -12.35 13.93 4.06
C ALA A 231 -10.89 13.64 3.69
N ARG A 232 -10.65 13.06 2.50
CA ARG A 232 -9.29 12.86 1.98
C ARG A 232 -8.56 14.18 1.74
N GLU A 233 -9.19 15.15 1.08
CA GLU A 233 -8.60 16.48 0.84
C GLU A 233 -8.27 17.17 2.17
N ALA A 234 -9.22 17.16 3.12
CA ALA A 234 -9.04 17.74 4.43
C ALA A 234 -7.86 17.07 5.20
N PHE A 235 -7.69 15.76 5.06
CA PHE A 235 -6.56 15.05 5.66
C PHE A 235 -5.22 15.55 5.12
N PHE A 236 -5.05 15.67 3.81
CA PHE A 236 -3.79 16.14 3.22
C PHE A 236 -3.52 17.64 3.44
N ALA A 237 -4.55 18.41 3.76
CA ALA A 237 -4.43 19.82 4.17
C ALA A 237 -4.22 20.02 5.68
N ASN A 238 -4.27 18.94 6.48
CA ASN A 238 -4.17 19.02 7.93
C ASN A 238 -2.70 19.12 8.40
N SER A 239 -2.48 19.81 9.52
CA SER A 239 -1.15 19.95 10.15
C SER A 239 -0.51 18.61 10.53
N VAL A 240 -1.30 17.55 10.70
CA VAL A 240 -0.77 16.20 10.92
C VAL A 240 0.15 15.73 9.78
N ILE A 241 -0.10 16.19 8.56
CA ILE A 241 0.76 15.86 7.40
C ILE A 241 2.13 16.51 7.55
N GLU A 242 2.22 17.73 8.08
CA GLU A 242 3.49 18.37 8.39
C GLU A 242 4.24 17.60 9.48
N GLU A 243 3.55 17.20 10.54
CA GLU A 243 4.15 16.38 11.61
C GLU A 243 4.67 15.04 11.07
N LEU A 244 3.87 14.32 10.27
CA LEU A 244 4.26 13.06 9.62
C LEU A 244 5.44 13.26 8.68
N SER A 245 5.45 14.36 7.95
CA SER A 245 6.53 14.73 7.04
C SER A 245 7.85 14.91 7.78
N ASN A 246 7.83 15.66 8.88
CA ASN A 246 9.00 15.86 9.72
C ASN A 246 9.54 14.55 10.30
N GLN A 247 8.65 13.62 10.64
CA GLN A 247 9.03 12.29 11.12
C GLN A 247 9.57 11.38 10.01
N LEU A 248 9.06 11.49 8.76
CA LEU A 248 9.43 10.66 7.63
C LEU A 248 10.74 11.11 6.96
N THR A 249 11.00 12.41 6.89
CA THR A 249 12.17 12.99 6.21
C THR A 249 13.52 12.40 6.62
N PRO A 250 13.80 12.08 7.90
CA PRO A 250 15.06 11.43 8.28
C PRO A 250 15.20 10.00 7.75
N LEU A 251 14.10 9.32 7.45
CA LEU A 251 14.05 7.89 7.15
C LEU A 251 13.80 7.58 5.68
N THR A 252 13.24 8.54 4.93
CA THR A 252 12.80 8.33 3.55
C THR A 252 13.43 9.31 2.59
N SER A 253 13.59 8.89 1.34
CA SER A 253 14.02 9.74 0.21
C SER A 253 12.87 10.05 -0.74
N ALA A 254 11.76 9.31 -0.64
CA ALA A 254 10.55 9.60 -1.41
C ALA A 254 9.28 9.17 -0.67
N ILE A 255 8.22 9.94 -0.87
CA ILE A 255 6.83 9.64 -0.49
C ILE A 255 5.97 9.86 -1.73
N HIS A 256 5.61 8.79 -2.41
CA HIS A 256 4.73 8.85 -3.57
C HIS A 256 3.31 8.53 -3.15
N ALA A 257 2.45 9.53 -3.07
CA ALA A 257 1.04 9.39 -2.73
C ALA A 257 0.18 9.52 -3.98
N TYR A 258 -0.60 8.47 -4.26
CA TYR A 258 -1.45 8.33 -5.44
C TYR A 258 -2.92 8.43 -5.07
N ASP A 259 -3.70 9.05 -5.94
CA ASP A 259 -5.16 9.00 -5.89
C ASP A 259 -5.65 7.66 -6.45
N VAL A 260 -6.47 6.98 -5.66
CA VAL A 260 -7.14 5.74 -6.05
C VAL A 260 -8.51 6.10 -6.63
N THR A 261 -8.78 5.61 -7.83
CA THR A 261 -10.06 5.82 -8.52
C THR A 261 -11.05 4.67 -8.31
N ALA A 262 -10.54 3.45 -8.09
CA ALA A 262 -11.35 2.29 -7.74
C ALA A 262 -10.50 1.24 -7.01
N THR A 263 -11.13 0.47 -6.14
CA THR A 263 -10.54 -0.72 -5.52
C THR A 263 -11.50 -1.88 -5.72
N LEU A 264 -11.09 -2.82 -6.56
CA LEU A 264 -11.95 -3.93 -7.01
C LEU A 264 -11.46 -5.22 -6.33
N THR A 265 -12.30 -5.83 -5.53
CA THR A 265 -12.00 -7.11 -4.84
C THR A 265 -12.62 -8.26 -5.63
N TYR A 266 -11.81 -9.21 -6.04
CA TYR A 266 -12.20 -10.38 -6.84
C TYR A 266 -12.17 -11.69 -6.04
N VAL A 267 -11.28 -11.76 -5.05
CA VAL A 267 -11.21 -12.89 -4.10
C VAL A 267 -11.27 -12.32 -2.70
N LYS A 268 -12.15 -12.87 -1.86
CA LYS A 268 -12.34 -12.43 -0.47
C LYS A 268 -12.50 -13.64 0.44
N ASN A 269 -11.71 -13.69 1.51
CA ASN A 269 -11.69 -14.83 2.45
C ASN A 269 -11.39 -16.18 1.77
N GLY A 270 -10.77 -16.14 0.58
CA GLY A 270 -10.45 -17.32 -0.21
C GLY A 270 -11.51 -17.78 -1.19
N ASP A 271 -12.61 -17.05 -1.30
CA ASP A 271 -13.69 -17.31 -2.24
C ASP A 271 -13.59 -16.35 -3.42
N ILE A 272 -13.73 -16.88 -4.65
CA ILE A 272 -13.82 -16.08 -5.87
C ILE A 272 -15.22 -15.48 -5.91
N LEU A 273 -15.29 -14.15 -5.97
CA LEU A 273 -16.56 -13.45 -6.05
C LEU A 273 -17.15 -13.56 -7.46
N PRO A 274 -18.50 -13.74 -7.60
CA PRO A 274 -19.16 -13.78 -8.89
C PRO A 274 -19.07 -12.46 -9.64
N HIS A 275 -18.98 -11.35 -8.90
CA HIS A 275 -18.69 -9.99 -9.37
C HIS A 275 -17.72 -9.37 -8.38
N TYR A 276 -16.86 -8.44 -8.84
CA TYR A 276 -15.99 -7.71 -7.93
C TYR A 276 -16.81 -6.81 -6.99
N GLU A 277 -16.32 -6.65 -5.76
CA GLU A 277 -16.79 -5.63 -4.81
C GLU A 277 -15.91 -4.37 -4.91
N GLU A 278 -16.51 -3.20 -4.86
CA GLU A 278 -15.83 -1.87 -4.80
C GLU A 278 -15.71 -1.35 -3.36
#